data_1a219ca898544e65bce305cdc858bead
#
_entry.id   1a219ca898544e65bce305cdc858bead
#
_cell.length_a   1.000
_cell.length_b   1.000
_cell.length_c   1.000
_cell.angle_alpha   90.00
_cell.angle_beta   90.00
_cell.angle_gamma   90.00
#
_symmetry.space_group_name_H-M   'P 1'
#
loop_
_entity.id
_entity.type
_entity.pdbx_description
1 polymer ?
#
loop_
_entity_poly.entity_id
_entity_poly.type
_entity_poly.pdbx_seq_one_letter_code
_entity_poly.pdbx_strand_id
1 'polypeptide(L)'
;MTSPGTVRETDSTRKPRDDEVDFYGITHTGKVRAVNQDHFVICSLRKQVQMHQTSLPAGDQLQFTGERMAFLAAVADGVGGGTKGEVASRLALETVTKYATLSMRCYHDLDSTDDQAFLDTLQEAAWACHATVVSEAEADPEHHGMATTLTLWLAVWPRAYLLQVGDSRFYVFRDDTLTRVSRDQTMAQELVDKGVLAKSTAFNTRWAHVLSSSIGGQQTAPVVTRLDQDWNDISLLCSDGLTKHVSDERIAERLRGMTSSQQVCKELLQDALEDGGTDNITIIVGRDVKKDQGEA
;
A
#
# COMPACT_ATOMS: atom_id res chain seq x y z
N MET A 1 -44.24 19.87 23.68
CA MET A 1 -43.23 20.11 22.61
C MET A 1 -42.02 19.26 22.92
N THR A 2 -41.95 18.08 22.33
CA THR A 2 -40.87 17.12 22.52
C THR A 2 -39.81 17.41 21.46
N SER A 3 -38.58 17.69 21.88
CA SER A 3 -37.43 17.88 21.01
C SER A 3 -37.16 16.59 20.19
N PRO A 4 -36.80 16.69 18.91
CA PRO A 4 -36.42 15.54 18.14
C PRO A 4 -35.09 15.00 18.67
N GLY A 5 -35.11 13.73 19.09
CA GLY A 5 -33.91 13.02 19.51
C GLY A 5 -32.90 12.95 18.36
N THR A 6 -31.72 13.44 18.62
CA THR A 6 -30.54 13.22 17.79
C THR A 6 -30.33 11.72 17.68
N VAL A 7 -30.53 11.16 16.49
CA VAL A 7 -30.13 9.78 16.18
C VAL A 7 -28.61 9.75 16.39
N ARG A 8 -28.13 9.06 17.42
CA ARG A 8 -26.73 8.72 17.54
C ARG A 8 -26.42 7.77 16.38
N GLU A 9 -25.73 8.26 15.35
CA GLU A 9 -25.00 7.38 14.42
C GLU A 9 -24.27 6.34 15.24
N THR A 10 -24.47 5.09 14.93
CA THR A 10 -23.77 4.00 15.64
C THR A 10 -22.30 4.22 15.42
N ASP A 11 -21.59 4.44 16.51
CA ASP A 11 -20.18 4.87 16.61
C ASP A 11 -19.17 3.98 15.80
N SER A 12 -19.64 2.86 15.25
CA SER A 12 -18.87 1.92 14.41
C SER A 12 -18.68 2.38 12.96
N THR A 13 -19.51 3.26 12.42
CA THR A 13 -19.44 3.72 11.02
C THR A 13 -18.67 5.02 10.84
N ARG A 14 -18.32 5.68 11.95
CA ARG A 14 -17.57 6.92 11.95
C ARG A 14 -16.18 6.73 11.34
N LYS A 15 -15.80 7.64 10.44
CA LYS A 15 -14.45 7.70 9.86
C LYS A 15 -13.42 8.03 10.95
N PRO A 16 -12.24 7.36 10.95
CA PRO A 16 -11.14 7.69 11.86
C PRO A 16 -10.66 9.15 11.69
N ARG A 17 -10.46 9.85 12.81
CA ARG A 17 -9.80 11.17 12.83
C ARG A 17 -8.30 11.00 12.56
N ASP A 18 -7.60 12.11 12.31
CA ASP A 18 -6.16 12.07 12.03
C ASP A 18 -5.32 11.58 13.21
N ASP A 19 -5.74 11.92 14.42
CA ASP A 19 -5.09 11.48 15.65
C ASP A 19 -5.39 10.01 16.04
N GLU A 20 -6.33 9.37 15.33
CA GLU A 20 -6.71 7.97 15.49
C GLU A 20 -6.01 7.07 14.47
N VAL A 21 -5.22 7.63 13.56
CA VAL A 21 -4.49 6.93 12.50
C VAL A 21 -3.03 6.76 12.92
N ASP A 22 -2.61 5.52 13.12
CA ASP A 22 -1.22 5.15 13.46
C ASP A 22 -0.60 4.38 12.29
N PHE A 23 0.17 5.07 11.45
CA PHE A 23 0.88 4.47 10.31
C PHE A 23 2.36 4.81 10.36
N TYR A 24 3.18 3.84 10.03
CA TYR A 24 4.62 4.01 9.90
C TYR A 24 5.19 3.13 8.80
N GLY A 25 6.17 3.65 8.06
CA GLY A 25 6.91 2.92 7.05
C GLY A 25 8.42 2.99 7.30
N ILE A 26 9.11 1.93 6.94
CA ILE A 26 10.57 1.84 6.98
C ILE A 26 11.08 1.09 5.75
N THR A 27 12.23 1.52 5.25
CA THR A 27 12.96 0.81 4.20
C THR A 27 14.43 0.68 4.57
N HIS A 28 15.07 -0.41 4.18
CA HIS A 28 16.47 -0.71 4.47
C HIS A 28 17.11 -1.49 3.31
N THR A 29 18.36 -1.19 3.00
CA THR A 29 19.10 -1.85 1.91
C THR A 29 19.33 -3.35 2.15
N GLY A 30 19.17 -3.82 3.39
CA GLY A 30 19.59 -5.16 3.81
C GLY A 30 21.09 -5.19 4.14
N LYS A 31 21.63 -6.42 4.23
CA LYS A 31 23.06 -6.64 4.54
C LYS A 31 23.89 -7.04 3.34
N VAL A 32 23.25 -7.42 2.23
CA VAL A 32 23.90 -8.01 1.05
C VAL A 32 23.84 -7.11 -0.17
N ARG A 33 22.74 -6.40 -0.36
CA ARG A 33 22.54 -5.51 -1.51
C ARG A 33 23.40 -4.25 -1.36
N ALA A 34 23.93 -3.75 -2.47
CA ALA A 34 24.71 -2.50 -2.50
C ALA A 34 23.79 -1.25 -2.57
N VAL A 35 22.62 -1.39 -3.17
CA VAL A 35 21.67 -0.30 -3.42
C VAL A 35 20.29 -0.72 -2.92
N ASN A 36 19.56 0.22 -2.37
CA ASN A 36 18.14 0.01 -2.07
C ASN A 36 17.31 0.38 -3.29
N GLN A 37 16.65 -0.61 -3.88
CA GLN A 37 15.77 -0.46 -5.04
C GLN A 37 14.28 -0.41 -4.65
N ASP A 38 13.97 -0.57 -3.36
CA ASP A 38 12.64 -0.42 -2.82
C ASP A 38 12.30 1.04 -2.56
N HIS A 39 11.06 1.41 -2.84
CA HIS A 39 10.48 2.67 -2.39
C HIS A 39 9.11 2.45 -1.75
N PHE A 40 8.72 3.37 -0.88
CA PHE A 40 7.37 3.41 -0.33
C PHE A 40 6.81 4.83 -0.28
N VAL A 41 5.49 4.93 -0.19
CA VAL A 41 4.77 6.17 0.07
C VAL A 41 3.65 5.94 1.06
N ILE A 42 3.45 6.90 1.96
CA ILE A 42 2.30 6.99 2.86
C ILE A 42 1.78 8.42 2.75
N CYS A 43 0.54 8.60 2.36
CA CYS A 43 -0.05 9.94 2.25
C CYS A 43 -1.56 9.97 2.52
N SER A 44 -2.05 11.15 2.89
CA SER A 44 -3.47 11.45 3.01
C SER A 44 -3.93 12.30 1.83
N LEU A 45 -5.09 11.97 1.27
CA LEU A 45 -5.74 12.75 0.24
C LEU A 45 -6.82 13.65 0.87
N ARG A 46 -6.78 14.97 0.59
CA ARG A 46 -7.68 15.98 1.18
C ARG A 46 -8.14 16.96 0.12
N LYS A 47 -9.37 17.52 0.30
CA LYS A 47 -9.79 18.73 -0.41
C LYS A 47 -9.34 19.95 0.40
N GLN A 48 -8.73 20.91 -0.26
CA GLN A 48 -8.26 22.14 0.38
C GLN A 48 -8.62 23.36 -0.46
N VAL A 49 -9.13 24.42 0.20
CA VAL A 49 -9.27 25.76 -0.39
C VAL A 49 -8.23 26.64 0.27
N GLN A 50 -7.28 27.17 -0.51
CA GLN A 50 -6.32 28.18 -0.07
C GLN A 50 -6.73 29.54 -0.65
N MET A 51 -7.16 30.45 0.22
CA MET A 51 -7.50 31.81 -0.18
C MET A 51 -6.23 32.65 -0.25
N HIS A 52 -5.92 33.18 -1.43
CA HIS A 52 -4.78 34.09 -1.61
C HIS A 52 -5.18 35.56 -1.45
N GLN A 53 -6.40 35.93 -1.87
CA GLN A 53 -6.95 37.29 -1.75
C GLN A 53 -8.46 37.26 -1.97
N THR A 54 -9.20 38.07 -1.22
CA THR A 54 -10.65 38.20 -1.41
C THR A 54 -11.13 39.59 -0.99
N SER A 55 -12.24 40.05 -1.55
CA SER A 55 -13.01 41.21 -1.14
C SER A 55 -14.20 40.83 -0.22
N LEU A 56 -14.39 39.55 0.08
CA LEU A 56 -15.51 39.09 0.91
C LEU A 56 -15.26 39.42 2.38
N PRO A 57 -16.30 39.84 3.13
CA PRO A 57 -16.15 40.29 4.52
C PRO A 57 -15.66 39.22 5.51
N ALA A 58 -15.81 37.94 5.16
CA ALA A 58 -15.43 36.78 5.98
C ALA A 58 -14.43 35.87 5.24
N GLY A 59 -13.46 36.44 4.52
CA GLY A 59 -12.51 35.73 3.71
C GLY A 59 -11.74 34.62 4.46
N ASP A 60 -11.42 34.87 5.73
CA ASP A 60 -10.72 33.87 6.57
C ASP A 60 -11.56 32.62 6.85
N GLN A 61 -12.90 32.76 6.89
CA GLN A 61 -13.82 31.63 7.05
C GLN A 61 -13.94 30.76 5.79
N LEU A 62 -13.45 31.24 4.64
CA LEU A 62 -13.41 30.52 3.39
C LEU A 62 -12.12 29.72 3.19
N GLN A 63 -11.16 29.86 4.09
CA GLN A 63 -10.02 28.94 4.16
C GLN A 63 -10.53 27.64 4.75
N PHE A 64 -10.50 26.60 3.93
CA PHE A 64 -11.02 25.29 4.28
C PHE A 64 -9.94 24.25 4.07
N THR A 65 -9.48 23.62 5.14
CA THR A 65 -8.74 22.38 5.09
C THR A 65 -9.75 21.25 5.29
N GLY A 66 -10.16 20.64 4.19
CA GLY A 66 -11.17 19.60 4.21
C GLY A 66 -10.73 18.36 4.98
N GLU A 67 -11.72 17.57 5.39
CA GLU A 67 -11.49 16.26 5.96
C GLU A 67 -10.64 15.37 5.02
N ARG A 68 -9.90 14.43 5.61
CA ARG A 68 -9.22 13.40 4.84
C ARG A 68 -10.23 12.59 4.04
N MET A 69 -10.12 12.59 2.72
CA MET A 69 -11.00 11.80 1.84
C MET A 69 -10.56 10.34 1.80
N ALA A 70 -9.25 10.13 1.68
CA ALA A 70 -8.65 8.81 1.61
C ALA A 70 -7.26 8.81 2.26
N PHE A 71 -6.78 7.60 2.55
CA PHE A 71 -5.42 7.33 2.97
C PHE A 71 -4.79 6.34 1.98
N LEU A 72 -3.55 6.62 1.56
CA LEU A 72 -2.85 5.80 0.60
C LEU A 72 -1.51 5.35 1.18
N ALA A 73 -1.24 4.04 1.10
CA ALA A 73 0.06 3.46 1.37
C ALA A 73 0.47 2.56 0.20
N ALA A 74 1.71 2.66 -0.27
CA ALA A 74 2.19 1.81 -1.35
C ALA A 74 3.66 1.44 -1.17
N VAL A 75 4.00 0.25 -1.66
CA VAL A 75 5.35 -0.30 -1.74
C VAL A 75 5.63 -0.67 -3.19
N ALA A 76 6.82 -0.37 -3.67
CA ALA A 76 7.35 -0.78 -4.95
C ALA A 76 8.76 -1.35 -4.75
N ASP A 77 8.95 -2.60 -5.16
CA ASP A 77 10.21 -3.33 -5.13
C ASP A 77 10.80 -3.35 -6.54
N GLY A 78 11.93 -2.71 -6.69
CA GLY A 78 12.56 -2.51 -8.00
C GLY A 78 13.32 -3.72 -8.47
N VAL A 79 13.08 -4.15 -9.71
CA VAL A 79 13.73 -5.28 -10.36
C VAL A 79 14.66 -4.80 -11.47
N GLY A 80 15.91 -5.24 -11.42
CA GLY A 80 16.92 -4.93 -12.43
C GLY A 80 18.33 -4.79 -11.85
N GLY A 81 19.34 -4.95 -12.68
CA GLY A 81 20.73 -4.75 -12.27
C GLY A 81 21.09 -3.27 -12.12
N GLY A 82 22.01 -2.93 -11.20
CA GLY A 82 22.47 -1.56 -10.98
C GLY A 82 21.39 -0.65 -10.40
N THR A 83 21.14 0.51 -11.01
CA THR A 83 20.15 1.52 -10.56
C THR A 83 18.79 1.34 -11.23
N LYS A 84 18.61 0.38 -12.12
CA LYS A 84 17.38 0.21 -12.94
C LYS A 84 16.14 0.01 -12.08
N GLY A 85 16.21 -0.89 -11.10
CA GLY A 85 15.10 -1.17 -10.19
C GLY A 85 14.73 0.06 -9.35
N GLU A 86 15.71 0.82 -8.85
CA GLU A 86 15.49 2.04 -8.10
C GLU A 86 14.73 3.10 -8.92
N VAL A 87 15.12 3.29 -10.19
CA VAL A 87 14.41 4.22 -11.08
C VAL A 87 12.99 3.73 -11.35
N ALA A 88 12.79 2.43 -11.61
CA ALA A 88 11.47 1.87 -11.89
C ALA A 88 10.51 2.01 -10.70
N SER A 89 10.94 1.64 -9.49
CA SER A 89 10.12 1.72 -8.27
C SER A 89 9.77 3.17 -7.91
N ARG A 90 10.73 4.10 -8.05
CA ARG A 90 10.49 5.53 -7.86
C ARG A 90 9.45 6.07 -8.85
N LEU A 91 9.63 5.82 -10.16
CA LEU A 91 8.71 6.30 -11.20
C LEU A 91 7.29 5.73 -11.01
N ALA A 92 7.16 4.46 -10.63
CA ALA A 92 5.86 3.85 -10.36
C ALA A 92 5.13 4.57 -9.22
N LEU A 93 5.81 4.84 -8.08
CA LEU A 93 5.20 5.53 -6.95
C LEU A 93 4.91 7.00 -7.23
N GLU A 94 5.79 7.72 -7.94
CA GLU A 94 5.54 9.08 -8.38
C GLU A 94 4.30 9.15 -9.29
N THR A 95 4.19 8.21 -10.25
CA THR A 95 3.08 8.17 -11.20
C THR A 95 1.76 7.82 -10.51
N VAL A 96 1.72 6.78 -9.66
CA VAL A 96 0.49 6.41 -8.95
C VAL A 96 0.03 7.51 -8.00
N THR A 97 0.95 8.21 -7.34
CA THR A 97 0.62 9.33 -6.45
C THR A 97 0.03 10.51 -7.24
N LYS A 98 0.63 10.85 -8.38
CA LYS A 98 0.07 11.87 -9.30
C LYS A 98 -1.30 11.46 -9.82
N TYR A 99 -1.45 10.20 -10.24
CA TYR A 99 -2.73 9.68 -10.72
C TYR A 99 -3.81 9.76 -9.65
N ALA A 100 -3.51 9.31 -8.43
CA ALA A 100 -4.42 9.40 -7.30
C ALA A 100 -4.84 10.86 -6.99
N THR A 101 -3.93 11.82 -7.16
CA THR A 101 -4.21 13.24 -6.86
C THR A 101 -5.01 13.93 -7.96
N LEU A 102 -4.72 13.64 -9.23
CA LEU A 102 -5.20 14.45 -10.38
C LEU A 102 -6.34 13.77 -11.15
N SER A 103 -6.39 12.45 -11.19
CA SER A 103 -7.25 11.69 -12.10
C SER A 103 -8.37 10.92 -11.41
N MET A 104 -8.30 10.72 -10.11
CA MET A 104 -9.34 10.01 -9.36
C MET A 104 -10.59 10.88 -9.19
N ARG A 105 -11.44 10.88 -10.20
CA ARG A 105 -12.74 11.59 -10.20
C ARG A 105 -13.69 11.06 -9.12
N CYS A 106 -13.57 9.80 -8.75
CA CYS A 106 -14.39 9.14 -7.73
C CYS A 106 -14.34 9.82 -6.34
N TYR A 107 -13.34 10.68 -6.07
CA TYR A 107 -13.35 11.49 -4.84
C TYR A 107 -14.34 12.66 -4.87
N HIS A 108 -14.88 13.04 -6.02
CA HIS A 108 -15.80 14.16 -6.13
C HIS A 108 -17.25 13.74 -5.88
N ASP A 109 -17.59 12.50 -6.20
CA ASP A 109 -18.92 11.91 -6.03
C ASP A 109 -18.87 10.80 -4.96
N LEU A 110 -18.41 11.15 -3.75
CA LEU A 110 -18.29 10.23 -2.62
C LEU A 110 -19.64 9.72 -2.10
N ASP A 111 -20.49 9.29 -2.98
CA ASP A 111 -21.46 8.28 -2.64
C ASP A 111 -20.70 6.95 -2.64
N SER A 112 -20.45 6.43 -1.45
CA SER A 112 -19.61 5.26 -1.14
C SER A 112 -20.09 3.94 -1.75
N THR A 113 -20.93 3.99 -2.77
CA THR A 113 -21.62 2.85 -3.38
C THR A 113 -21.01 2.37 -4.68
N ASP A 114 -20.18 3.17 -5.36
CA ASP A 114 -19.60 2.79 -6.64
C ASP A 114 -18.19 2.18 -6.48
N ASP A 115 -18.17 0.93 -5.97
CA ASP A 115 -16.94 0.14 -5.87
C ASP A 115 -16.27 -0.06 -7.24
N GLN A 116 -17.06 -0.17 -8.31
CA GLN A 116 -16.54 -0.44 -9.65
C GLN A 116 -15.68 0.72 -10.16
N ALA A 117 -16.09 1.96 -9.91
CA ALA A 117 -15.31 3.13 -10.30
C ALA A 117 -13.92 3.16 -9.62
N PHE A 118 -13.82 2.73 -8.35
CA PHE A 118 -12.53 2.60 -7.68
C PHE A 118 -11.67 1.48 -8.24
N LEU A 119 -12.28 0.32 -8.53
CA LEU A 119 -11.57 -0.82 -9.12
C LEU A 119 -11.00 -0.46 -10.49
N ASP A 120 -11.80 0.15 -11.37
CA ASP A 120 -11.39 0.56 -12.71
C ASP A 120 -10.29 1.64 -12.65
N THR A 121 -10.45 2.63 -11.78
CA THR A 121 -9.48 3.72 -11.60
C THR A 121 -8.13 3.22 -11.12
N LEU A 122 -8.10 2.25 -10.21
CA LEU A 122 -6.84 1.66 -9.74
C LEU A 122 -6.17 0.79 -10.80
N GLN A 123 -6.95 0.10 -11.63
CA GLN A 123 -6.39 -0.60 -12.79
C GLN A 123 -5.78 0.38 -13.81
N GLU A 124 -6.47 1.48 -14.12
CA GLU A 124 -5.94 2.54 -14.99
C GLU A 124 -4.65 3.16 -14.41
N ALA A 125 -4.59 3.37 -13.09
CA ALA A 125 -3.39 3.85 -12.42
C ALA A 125 -2.19 2.90 -12.61
N ALA A 126 -2.40 1.58 -12.49
CA ALA A 126 -1.36 0.59 -12.74
C ALA A 126 -0.87 0.61 -14.18
N TRP A 127 -1.78 0.75 -15.16
CA TRP A 127 -1.41 0.87 -16.57
C TRP A 127 -0.68 2.18 -16.87
N ALA A 128 -1.03 3.29 -16.22
CA ALA A 128 -0.30 4.55 -16.32
C ALA A 128 1.13 4.41 -15.77
N CYS A 129 1.30 3.72 -14.65
CA CYS A 129 2.63 3.41 -14.11
C CYS A 129 3.44 2.54 -15.09
N HIS A 130 2.83 1.50 -15.65
CA HIS A 130 3.49 0.64 -16.64
C HIS A 130 3.95 1.44 -17.86
N ALA A 131 3.07 2.25 -18.45
CA ALA A 131 3.41 3.08 -19.60
C ALA A 131 4.55 4.06 -19.31
N THR A 132 4.57 4.67 -18.12
CA THR A 132 5.63 5.60 -17.71
C THR A 132 6.98 4.88 -17.59
N VAL A 133 7.02 3.72 -16.94
CA VAL A 133 8.26 2.93 -16.78
C VAL A 133 8.77 2.41 -18.13
N VAL A 134 7.88 1.92 -19.00
CA VAL A 134 8.26 1.48 -20.36
C VAL A 134 8.81 2.65 -21.18
N SER A 135 8.16 3.80 -21.16
CA SER A 135 8.61 4.98 -21.90
C SER A 135 10.00 5.46 -21.47
N GLU A 136 10.28 5.44 -20.16
CA GLU A 136 11.62 5.77 -19.63
C GLU A 136 12.67 4.73 -20.07
N ALA A 137 12.32 3.43 -20.00
CA ALA A 137 13.20 2.35 -20.43
C ALA A 137 13.53 2.39 -21.93
N GLU A 138 12.62 2.93 -22.76
CA GLU A 138 12.83 3.13 -24.20
C GLU A 138 13.65 4.40 -24.50
N ALA A 139 13.51 5.42 -23.64
CA ALA A 139 14.21 6.70 -23.82
C ALA A 139 15.70 6.63 -23.44
N ASP A 140 16.08 5.79 -22.48
CA ASP A 140 17.45 5.63 -21.99
C ASP A 140 17.91 4.16 -22.05
N PRO A 141 18.91 3.83 -22.90
CA PRO A 141 19.46 2.47 -22.98
C PRO A 141 19.97 1.93 -21.63
N GLU A 142 20.41 2.81 -20.72
CA GLU A 142 20.84 2.41 -19.37
C GLU A 142 19.67 1.92 -18.50
N HIS A 143 18.46 2.32 -18.81
CA HIS A 143 17.24 1.88 -18.13
C HIS A 143 16.55 0.68 -18.79
N HIS A 144 17.11 0.14 -19.88
CA HIS A 144 16.50 -0.95 -20.62
C HIS A 144 16.28 -2.20 -19.75
N GLY A 145 15.03 -2.70 -19.72
CA GLY A 145 14.63 -3.86 -18.94
C GLY A 145 14.43 -3.57 -17.43
N MET A 146 14.32 -2.32 -17.02
CA MET A 146 13.90 -1.98 -15.66
C MET A 146 12.44 -2.36 -15.44
N ALA A 147 12.14 -2.83 -14.23
CA ALA A 147 10.79 -3.19 -13.81
C ALA A 147 10.64 -3.01 -12.30
N THR A 148 9.40 -3.08 -11.81
CA THR A 148 9.12 -3.01 -10.38
C THR A 148 7.82 -3.72 -10.04
N THR A 149 7.66 -4.14 -8.78
CA THR A 149 6.36 -4.47 -8.22
C THR A 149 5.58 -3.18 -7.94
N LEU A 150 4.28 -3.29 -7.69
CA LEU A 150 3.45 -2.22 -7.13
C LEU A 150 2.35 -2.85 -6.28
N THR A 151 2.44 -2.63 -4.97
CA THR A 151 1.38 -3.00 -4.03
C THR A 151 0.90 -1.74 -3.34
N LEU A 152 -0.36 -1.36 -3.60
CA LEU A 152 -0.97 -0.13 -3.12
C LEU A 152 -2.27 -0.44 -2.39
N TRP A 153 -2.40 0.09 -1.18
CA TRP A 153 -3.60 0.08 -0.38
C TRP A 153 -4.18 1.49 -0.30
N LEU A 154 -5.45 1.63 -0.71
CA LEU A 154 -6.22 2.86 -0.69
C LEU A 154 -7.40 2.70 0.25
N ALA A 155 -7.38 3.40 1.38
CA ALA A 155 -8.49 3.41 2.34
C ALA A 155 -9.44 4.57 2.08
N VAL A 156 -10.71 4.22 1.86
CA VAL A 156 -11.84 5.14 1.75
C VAL A 156 -12.89 4.63 2.73
N TRP A 157 -12.68 4.94 4.01
CA TRP A 157 -13.45 4.37 5.12
C TRP A 157 -14.96 4.29 4.87
N PRO A 158 -15.62 3.17 5.20
CA PRO A 158 -15.10 1.93 5.85
C PRO A 158 -14.55 0.89 4.86
N ARG A 159 -14.25 1.27 3.64
CA ARG A 159 -13.73 0.40 2.59
C ARG A 159 -12.25 0.66 2.34
N ALA A 160 -11.59 -0.36 1.81
CA ALA A 160 -10.27 -0.21 1.23
C ALA A 160 -10.17 -0.99 -0.09
N TYR A 161 -9.19 -0.61 -0.88
CA TYR A 161 -8.91 -1.23 -2.16
C TYR A 161 -7.41 -1.55 -2.23
N LEU A 162 -7.10 -2.80 -2.53
CA LEU A 162 -5.74 -3.27 -2.74
C LEU A 162 -5.50 -3.42 -4.24
N LEU A 163 -4.56 -2.64 -4.79
CA LEU A 163 -3.99 -2.87 -6.12
C LEU A 163 -2.68 -3.64 -5.94
N GLN A 164 -2.50 -4.72 -6.70
CA GLN A 164 -1.30 -5.53 -6.69
C GLN A 164 -0.79 -5.82 -8.10
N VAL A 165 0.52 -5.63 -8.29
CA VAL A 165 1.33 -6.12 -9.41
C VAL A 165 2.66 -6.62 -8.82
N GLY A 166 2.95 -7.91 -8.98
CA GLY A 166 4.18 -8.54 -8.47
C GLY A 166 3.98 -9.39 -7.21
N ASP A 167 5.01 -9.52 -6.40
CA ASP A 167 5.09 -10.42 -5.23
C ASP A 167 5.30 -9.70 -3.90
N SER A 168 5.30 -8.36 -3.87
CA SER A 168 5.15 -7.61 -2.63
C SER A 168 3.80 -7.91 -2.01
N ARG A 169 3.77 -8.07 -0.67
CA ARG A 169 2.61 -8.64 0.01
C ARG A 169 1.82 -7.64 0.81
N PHE A 170 0.51 -7.94 0.94
CA PHE A 170 -0.42 -7.26 1.83
C PHE A 170 -1.12 -8.26 2.76
N TYR A 171 -1.12 -7.93 4.04
CA TYR A 171 -1.76 -8.70 5.10
C TYR A 171 -2.71 -7.84 5.90
N VAL A 172 -3.75 -8.47 6.43
CA VAL A 172 -4.64 -7.92 7.46
C VAL A 172 -4.54 -8.81 8.71
N PHE A 173 -4.30 -8.20 9.85
CA PHE A 173 -4.37 -8.86 11.16
C PHE A 173 -5.62 -8.36 11.87
N ARG A 174 -6.57 -9.28 12.09
CA ARG A 174 -7.87 -9.04 12.69
C ARG A 174 -8.22 -10.21 13.59
N ASP A 175 -8.75 -9.96 14.80
CA ASP A 175 -9.19 -10.99 15.74
C ASP A 175 -8.14 -12.09 15.97
N ASP A 176 -6.91 -11.65 16.23
CA ASP A 176 -5.74 -12.52 16.48
C ASP A 176 -5.33 -13.41 15.29
N THR A 177 -5.86 -13.13 14.10
CA THR A 177 -5.60 -13.90 12.88
C THR A 177 -4.93 -13.06 11.82
N LEU A 178 -3.76 -13.52 11.33
CA LEU A 178 -3.07 -12.95 10.17
C LEU A 178 -3.62 -13.57 8.88
N THR A 179 -4.14 -12.72 8.00
CA THR A 179 -4.63 -13.13 6.69
C THR A 179 -3.82 -12.46 5.59
N ARG A 180 -3.16 -13.25 4.74
CA ARG A 180 -2.54 -12.73 3.52
C ARG A 180 -3.61 -12.51 2.47
N VAL A 181 -3.83 -11.25 2.09
CA VAL A 181 -4.83 -10.85 1.08
C VAL A 181 -4.23 -10.91 -0.32
N SER A 182 -2.97 -10.50 -0.48
CA SER A 182 -2.27 -10.54 -1.76
C SER A 182 -1.90 -11.96 -2.16
N ARG A 183 -1.80 -12.19 -3.47
CA ARG A 183 -1.31 -13.44 -4.05
C ARG A 183 -0.06 -13.15 -4.87
N ASP A 184 1.05 -13.81 -4.53
CA ASP A 184 2.32 -13.60 -5.25
C ASP A 184 2.16 -13.87 -6.75
N GLN A 185 2.56 -12.93 -7.59
CA GLN A 185 2.57 -13.08 -9.05
C GLN A 185 3.98 -13.51 -9.48
N THR A 186 4.32 -14.78 -9.18
CA THR A 186 5.57 -15.44 -9.57
C THR A 186 5.30 -16.65 -10.43
N MET A 187 6.30 -17.04 -11.22
CA MET A 187 6.22 -18.26 -12.04
C MET A 187 5.98 -19.52 -11.19
N ALA A 188 6.57 -19.59 -9.98
CA ALA A 188 6.33 -20.70 -9.07
C ALA A 188 4.87 -20.76 -8.62
N GLN A 189 4.27 -19.65 -8.27
CA GLN A 189 2.87 -19.59 -7.86
C GLN A 189 1.93 -19.97 -9.00
N GLU A 190 2.21 -19.53 -10.24
CA GLU A 190 1.42 -19.96 -11.39
C GLU A 190 1.49 -21.47 -11.65
N LEU A 191 2.66 -22.09 -11.44
CA LEU A 191 2.81 -23.54 -11.56
C LEU A 191 2.05 -24.29 -10.45
N VAL A 192 1.99 -23.73 -9.26
CA VAL A 192 1.18 -24.25 -8.16
C VAL A 192 -0.30 -24.22 -8.52
N ASP A 193 -0.80 -23.10 -9.04
CA ASP A 193 -2.23 -22.95 -9.37
C ASP A 193 -2.66 -23.86 -10.53
N LYS A 194 -1.74 -24.13 -11.47
CA LYS A 194 -1.96 -25.10 -12.54
C LYS A 194 -1.81 -26.56 -12.07
N GLY A 195 -1.51 -26.79 -10.78
CA GLY A 195 -1.30 -28.13 -10.24
C GLY A 195 -0.03 -28.83 -10.71
N VAL A 196 0.90 -28.10 -11.34
CA VAL A 196 2.18 -28.61 -11.84
C VAL A 196 3.22 -28.74 -10.75
N LEU A 197 3.16 -27.84 -9.75
CA LEU A 197 4.09 -27.76 -8.63
C LEU A 197 3.33 -27.83 -7.30
N ALA A 198 3.84 -28.62 -6.34
CA ALA A 198 3.26 -28.63 -5.00
C ALA A 198 3.61 -27.34 -4.24
N LYS A 199 2.66 -26.75 -3.50
CA LYS A 199 2.86 -25.54 -2.72
C LYS A 199 4.06 -25.65 -1.76
N SER A 200 4.25 -26.82 -1.13
CA SER A 200 5.37 -27.09 -0.22
C SER A 200 6.77 -27.03 -0.84
N THR A 201 6.87 -27.20 -2.15
CA THR A 201 8.16 -27.19 -2.88
C THR A 201 8.37 -25.94 -3.70
N ALA A 202 7.32 -25.15 -3.94
CA ALA A 202 7.35 -23.95 -4.79
C ALA A 202 8.42 -22.95 -4.38
N PHE A 203 8.54 -22.67 -3.08
CA PHE A 203 9.49 -21.71 -2.53
C PHE A 203 10.96 -22.10 -2.67
N ASN A 204 11.26 -23.40 -2.86
CA ASN A 204 12.63 -23.91 -3.03
C ASN A 204 13.04 -24.02 -4.51
N THR A 205 12.24 -23.50 -5.42
CA THR A 205 12.55 -23.53 -6.85
C THR A 205 13.17 -22.22 -7.33
N ARG A 206 13.96 -22.29 -8.42
CA ARG A 206 14.45 -21.08 -9.10
C ARG A 206 13.35 -20.16 -9.60
N TRP A 207 12.11 -20.66 -9.70
CA TRP A 207 10.94 -19.92 -10.16
C TRP A 207 10.25 -19.09 -9.07
N ALA A 208 10.64 -19.29 -7.80
CA ALA A 208 10.05 -18.62 -6.65
C ALA A 208 10.19 -17.09 -6.71
N HIS A 209 11.30 -16.61 -7.29
CA HIS A 209 11.63 -15.20 -7.38
C HIS A 209 11.55 -14.65 -8.81
N VAL A 210 10.98 -15.41 -9.74
CA VAL A 210 10.75 -14.94 -11.11
C VAL A 210 9.33 -14.42 -11.20
N LEU A 211 9.21 -13.09 -11.33
CA LEU A 211 7.91 -12.43 -11.48
C LEU A 211 7.21 -12.88 -12.77
N SER A 212 5.94 -13.22 -12.66
CA SER A 212 5.05 -13.45 -13.81
C SER A 212 4.31 -12.16 -14.22
N SER A 213 4.35 -11.13 -13.36
CA SER A 213 3.75 -9.83 -13.61
C SER A 213 4.55 -8.73 -12.91
N SER A 214 4.87 -7.65 -13.61
CA SER A 214 5.58 -6.48 -13.07
C SER A 214 5.28 -5.21 -13.88
N ILE A 215 5.34 -4.05 -13.23
CA ILE A 215 5.29 -2.74 -13.88
C ILE A 215 6.59 -2.55 -14.68
N GLY A 216 6.49 -2.18 -15.96
CA GLY A 216 7.65 -2.08 -16.86
C GLY A 216 8.12 -3.41 -17.45
N GLY A 217 7.65 -4.56 -16.95
CA GLY A 217 8.02 -5.87 -17.44
C GLY A 217 7.27 -6.30 -18.71
N GLN A 218 7.60 -7.51 -19.20
CA GLN A 218 6.95 -8.06 -20.40
C GLN A 218 5.46 -8.36 -20.21
N GLN A 219 5.06 -8.69 -18.99
CA GLN A 219 3.68 -8.95 -18.63
C GLN A 219 3.31 -8.12 -17.41
N THR A 220 2.16 -7.45 -17.48
CA THR A 220 1.58 -6.66 -16.40
C THR A 220 0.12 -7.08 -16.27
N ALA A 221 -0.23 -7.62 -15.12
CA ALA A 221 -1.58 -8.10 -14.80
C ALA A 221 -2.04 -7.51 -13.46
N PRO A 222 -2.52 -6.26 -13.43
CA PRO A 222 -2.99 -5.64 -12.21
C PRO A 222 -4.19 -6.39 -11.64
N VAL A 223 -4.15 -6.67 -10.35
CA VAL A 223 -5.28 -7.24 -9.60
C VAL A 223 -5.73 -6.21 -8.58
N VAL A 224 -7.03 -5.89 -8.59
CA VAL A 224 -7.63 -4.99 -7.60
C VAL A 224 -8.65 -5.75 -6.77
N THR A 225 -8.50 -5.68 -5.46
CA THR A 225 -9.36 -6.36 -4.49
C THR A 225 -9.98 -5.34 -3.54
N ARG A 226 -11.31 -5.38 -3.41
CA ARG A 226 -12.04 -4.60 -2.40
C ARG A 226 -11.98 -5.31 -1.04
N LEU A 227 -11.81 -4.53 0.01
CA LEU A 227 -11.74 -4.96 1.40
C LEU A 227 -12.69 -4.12 2.24
N ASP A 228 -13.24 -4.70 3.30
CA ASP A 228 -13.91 -3.96 4.36
C ASP A 228 -12.93 -3.74 5.51
N GLN A 229 -12.83 -2.50 6.00
CA GLN A 229 -12.01 -2.12 7.14
C GLN A 229 -12.86 -2.01 8.40
N ASP A 230 -12.25 -2.36 9.52
CA ASP A 230 -12.82 -2.14 10.84
C ASP A 230 -11.80 -1.47 11.76
N TRP A 231 -12.27 -0.94 12.88
CA TRP A 231 -11.43 -0.38 13.92
C TRP A 231 -10.50 -1.45 14.50
N ASN A 232 -9.25 -1.05 14.75
CA ASN A 232 -8.16 -1.90 15.23
C ASN A 232 -7.67 -2.98 14.26
N ASP A 233 -8.18 -3.05 13.03
CA ASP A 233 -7.51 -3.83 12.01
C ASP A 233 -6.09 -3.34 11.81
N ILE A 234 -5.13 -4.26 11.75
CA ILE A 234 -3.76 -3.91 11.43
C ILE A 234 -3.48 -4.33 9.99
N SER A 235 -3.08 -3.36 9.18
CA SER A 235 -2.64 -3.56 7.80
C SER A 235 -1.12 -3.61 7.75
N LEU A 236 -0.56 -4.58 7.02
CA LEU A 236 0.87 -4.71 6.76
C LEU A 236 1.11 -4.82 5.25
N LEU A 237 1.90 -3.89 4.69
CA LEU A 237 2.45 -3.98 3.34
C LEU A 237 3.96 -4.21 3.45
N CYS A 238 4.52 -5.10 2.61
CA CYS A 238 5.95 -5.32 2.61
C CYS A 238 6.47 -5.79 1.25
N SER A 239 7.74 -5.51 0.96
CA SER A 239 8.48 -6.18 -0.11
C SER A 239 8.84 -7.61 0.29
N ASP A 240 9.27 -8.40 -0.68
CA ASP A 240 9.63 -9.81 -0.49
C ASP A 240 10.85 -9.99 0.45
N GLY A 241 11.67 -8.93 0.60
CA GLY A 241 12.80 -8.94 1.53
C GLY A 241 12.42 -9.12 3.01
N LEU A 242 11.20 -8.78 3.41
CA LEU A 242 10.69 -9.16 4.73
C LEU A 242 10.36 -10.65 4.76
N THR A 243 9.57 -11.13 3.82
CA THR A 243 8.97 -12.46 3.86
C THR A 243 9.90 -13.59 3.40
N LYS A 244 11.07 -13.24 2.89
CA LYS A 244 12.21 -14.16 2.70
C LYS A 244 12.82 -14.60 4.03
N HIS A 245 12.70 -13.76 5.06
CA HIS A 245 13.39 -13.92 6.35
C HIS A 245 12.47 -14.11 7.53
N VAL A 246 11.25 -13.56 7.48
CA VAL A 246 10.30 -13.56 8.59
C VAL A 246 9.06 -14.35 8.20
N SER A 247 8.75 -15.42 8.94
CA SER A 247 7.57 -16.25 8.69
C SER A 247 6.27 -15.56 9.05
N ASP A 248 5.15 -16.01 8.48
CA ASP A 248 3.82 -15.47 8.76
C ASP A 248 3.48 -15.59 10.25
N GLU A 249 3.94 -16.67 10.95
CA GLU A 249 3.74 -16.85 12.38
C GLU A 249 4.49 -15.79 13.20
N ARG A 250 5.73 -15.47 12.79
CA ARG A 250 6.52 -14.43 13.45
C ARG A 250 5.96 -13.04 13.19
N ILE A 251 5.46 -12.77 11.99
CA ILE A 251 4.72 -11.53 11.67
C ILE A 251 3.50 -11.40 12.59
N ALA A 252 2.69 -12.46 12.71
CA ALA A 252 1.51 -12.46 13.57
C ALA A 252 1.88 -12.21 15.04
N GLU A 253 2.97 -12.78 15.54
CA GLU A 253 3.47 -12.55 16.90
C GLU A 253 3.81 -11.07 17.14
N ARG A 254 4.51 -10.42 16.18
CA ARG A 254 4.88 -9.01 16.28
C ARG A 254 3.64 -8.10 16.24
N LEU A 255 2.69 -8.40 15.37
CA LEU A 255 1.44 -7.63 15.24
C LEU A 255 0.56 -7.77 16.49
N ARG A 256 0.50 -8.95 17.10
CA ARG A 256 -0.22 -9.18 18.37
C ARG A 256 0.33 -8.35 19.51
N GLY A 257 1.65 -8.15 19.57
CA GLY A 257 2.34 -7.33 20.58
C GLY A 257 2.39 -5.84 20.25
N MET A 258 1.64 -5.37 19.25
CA MET A 258 1.74 -4.00 18.73
C MET A 258 1.34 -2.93 19.73
N THR A 259 2.27 -2.06 20.08
CA THR A 259 2.03 -0.82 20.82
C THR A 259 1.94 0.39 19.90
N SER A 260 2.74 0.41 18.81
CA SER A 260 2.68 1.41 17.75
C SER A 260 3.15 0.79 16.41
N SER A 261 2.72 1.39 15.30
CA SER A 261 3.19 0.99 13.96
C SER A 261 4.70 1.11 13.82
N GLN A 262 5.30 2.13 14.43
CA GLN A 262 6.76 2.33 14.42
C GLN A 262 7.51 1.20 15.14
N GLN A 263 7.02 0.78 16.31
CA GLN A 263 7.65 -0.30 17.06
C GLN A 263 7.65 -1.59 16.26
N VAL A 264 6.51 -1.99 15.70
CA VAL A 264 6.39 -3.23 14.91
C VAL A 264 7.26 -3.20 13.66
N CYS A 265 7.26 -2.10 12.90
CA CYS A 265 8.13 -1.96 11.72
C CYS A 265 9.61 -2.16 12.07
N LYS A 266 10.07 -1.58 13.19
CA LYS A 266 11.47 -1.73 13.64
C LYS A 266 11.78 -3.16 14.06
N GLU A 267 10.87 -3.82 14.77
CA GLU A 267 11.07 -5.21 15.21
C GLU A 267 11.07 -6.19 14.03
N LEU A 268 10.15 -6.05 13.08
CA LEU A 268 10.13 -6.87 11.87
C LEU A 268 11.38 -6.65 11.00
N LEU A 269 11.84 -5.40 10.88
CA LEU A 269 13.10 -5.11 10.20
C LEU A 269 14.28 -5.78 10.91
N GLN A 270 14.34 -5.70 12.24
CA GLN A 270 15.39 -6.34 13.02
C GLN A 270 15.36 -7.86 12.85
N ASP A 271 14.18 -8.49 12.94
CA ASP A 271 14.02 -9.94 12.72
C ASP A 271 14.55 -10.34 11.31
N ALA A 272 14.21 -9.59 10.26
CA ALA A 272 14.68 -9.88 8.91
C ALA A 272 16.20 -9.69 8.76
N LEU A 273 16.78 -8.66 9.38
CA LEU A 273 18.22 -8.44 9.38
C LEU A 273 18.96 -9.53 10.15
N GLU A 274 18.44 -10.00 11.28
CA GLU A 274 19.05 -11.07 12.09
C GLU A 274 19.08 -12.39 11.33
N ASP A 275 18.04 -12.71 10.54
CA ASP A 275 17.99 -13.92 9.72
C ASP A 275 18.80 -13.81 8.41
N GLY A 276 19.51 -12.71 8.20
CA GLY A 276 20.44 -12.56 7.09
C GLY A 276 20.30 -11.27 6.28
N GLY A 277 19.09 -10.74 6.14
CA GLY A 277 18.81 -9.49 5.43
C GLY A 277 19.36 -9.48 4.01
N THR A 278 19.08 -10.53 3.23
CA THR A 278 19.73 -10.77 1.93
C THR A 278 19.22 -9.87 0.80
N ASP A 279 18.09 -9.17 1.04
CA ASP A 279 17.48 -8.25 0.08
C ASP A 279 17.17 -6.89 0.68
N ASN A 280 16.70 -5.95 -0.15
CA ASN A 280 16.07 -4.72 0.29
C ASN A 280 14.79 -5.07 1.07
N ILE A 281 14.54 -4.38 2.16
CA ILE A 281 13.44 -4.67 3.09
C ILE A 281 12.61 -3.41 3.26
N THR A 282 11.35 -3.45 2.84
CA THR A 282 10.40 -2.35 3.01
C THR A 282 9.16 -2.85 3.71
N ILE A 283 8.73 -2.12 4.74
CA ILE A 283 7.64 -2.49 5.62
C ILE A 283 6.81 -1.25 5.91
N ILE A 284 5.50 -1.35 5.74
CA ILE A 284 4.51 -0.36 6.21
C ILE A 284 3.53 -1.09 7.11
N VAL A 285 3.34 -0.58 8.32
CA VAL A 285 2.30 -1.04 9.26
C VAL A 285 1.37 0.10 9.56
N GLY A 286 0.08 -0.20 9.64
CA GLY A 286 -0.92 0.80 9.98
C GLY A 286 -2.15 0.23 10.65
N ARG A 287 -2.76 1.03 11.51
CA ARG A 287 -4.06 0.75 12.13
C ARG A 287 -4.83 2.03 12.42
N ASP A 288 -6.15 1.91 12.52
CA ASP A 288 -7.04 2.95 13.02
C ASP A 288 -7.46 2.61 14.45
N VAL A 289 -7.07 3.44 15.43
CA VAL A 289 -7.31 3.20 16.86
C VAL A 289 -8.37 4.17 17.36
N LYS A 290 -9.52 3.62 17.78
CA LYS A 290 -10.59 4.43 18.33
C LYS A 290 -10.17 5.07 19.66
N LYS A 291 -10.20 6.39 19.72
CA LYS A 291 -9.98 7.16 20.95
C LYS A 291 -11.31 7.60 21.56
N ASP A 292 -11.47 7.40 22.85
CA ASP A 292 -12.63 7.91 23.58
C ASP A 292 -12.65 9.45 23.57
N GLN A 293 -13.83 10.05 23.45
CA GLN A 293 -14.02 11.50 23.36
C GLN A 293 -13.71 12.26 24.69
N GLY A 294 -12.85 11.72 25.53
CA GLY A 294 -12.55 12.25 26.86
C GLY A 294 -11.08 12.62 27.11
N GLU A 295 -10.17 12.35 26.17
CA GLU A 295 -8.74 12.65 26.31
C GLU A 295 -8.27 13.69 25.29
N ALA A 296 -8.73 14.95 25.43
CA ALA A 296 -8.24 16.11 24.70
C ALA A 296 -7.70 17.15 25.68
#